data_ea28818b931b11d2c13fb63d706c8c18
#
_entry.id   ea28818b931b11d2c13fb63d706c8c18
#
_cell.length_a   1.000
_cell.length_b   1.000
_cell.length_c   1.000
_cell.angle_alpha   90.00
_cell.angle_beta   90.00
_cell.angle_gamma   90.00
#
_symmetry.space_group_name_H-M   'P 1'
#
loop_
_entity.id
_entity.type
_entity.pdbx_description
1 polymer ?
#
loop_
_entity_poly.entity_id
_entity_poly.type
_entity_poly.pdbx_seq_one_letter_code
_entity_poly.pdbx_strand_id
1 'polypeptide(L)'
;VAETGVTCYTCHRGQPVPSAIWFTQSHEPQGSNFMGDKAGQNEPAAVVNLSSLPNDPFTPFLLQAKDIRMNGPTPLPSGNRHSTKQTEWTYGLMTHMSTSLGVNCTYCHNSRSFSSWEGNPPQRVTAWHGIRMARELNLNYLEPLQATFPSNRKGELGDVAKLNCATCHQGAYKPLNGAPMIKNHPELVGKPAPAQVASAKP
;
A
#
# COMPACT_ATOMS: atom_id res chain seq x y z
N VAL A 1 4.18 -6.12 -14.90
CA VAL A 1 3.32 -5.00 -15.31
C VAL A 1 3.19 -4.93 -16.84
N ALA A 2 4.29 -5.15 -17.58
CA ALA A 2 4.29 -4.99 -19.03
C ALA A 2 3.35 -5.97 -19.79
N GLU A 3 3.09 -7.15 -19.27
CA GLU A 3 2.24 -8.16 -19.93
C GLU A 3 0.75 -7.98 -19.61
N THR A 4 0.43 -7.68 -18.37
CA THR A 4 -0.97 -7.51 -17.93
C THR A 4 -1.48 -6.10 -18.21
N GLY A 5 -0.63 -5.09 -18.02
CA GLY A 5 -1.00 -3.69 -18.10
C GLY A 5 -1.91 -3.24 -16.96
N VAL A 6 -1.99 -1.93 -16.76
CA VAL A 6 -2.94 -1.29 -15.85
C VAL A 6 -3.84 -0.39 -16.68
N THR A 7 -5.13 -0.64 -16.64
CA THR A 7 -6.17 0.10 -17.36
C THR A 7 -7.19 0.66 -16.35
N CYS A 8 -8.10 1.51 -16.81
CA CYS A 8 -9.20 1.99 -15.98
C CYS A 8 -9.98 0.82 -15.34
N TYR A 9 -10.19 -0.25 -16.10
CA TYR A 9 -10.91 -1.43 -15.62
C TYR A 9 -10.18 -2.18 -14.51
N THR A 10 -8.86 -2.11 -14.43
CA THR A 10 -8.07 -2.76 -13.37
C THR A 10 -8.52 -2.33 -11.97
N CYS A 11 -8.82 -1.05 -11.80
CA CYS A 11 -9.29 -0.49 -10.52
C CYS A 11 -10.82 -0.40 -10.48
N HIS A 12 -11.44 0.14 -11.53
CA HIS A 12 -12.84 0.52 -11.52
C HIS A 12 -13.82 -0.66 -11.69
N ARG A 13 -13.42 -1.72 -12.41
CA ARG A 13 -14.28 -2.92 -12.64
C ARG A 13 -15.69 -2.58 -13.15
N GLY A 14 -15.80 -1.54 -13.96
CA GLY A 14 -17.08 -1.05 -14.47
C GLY A 14 -17.86 -0.15 -13.51
N GLN A 15 -17.29 0.20 -12.36
CA GLN A 15 -17.91 1.10 -11.39
C GLN A 15 -17.33 2.51 -11.52
N PRO A 16 -18.14 3.57 -11.29
CA PRO A 16 -17.65 4.95 -11.33
C PRO A 16 -16.65 5.26 -10.20
N VAL A 17 -16.75 4.55 -9.07
CA VAL A 17 -15.84 4.64 -7.94
C VAL A 17 -15.24 3.25 -7.71
N PRO A 18 -13.91 3.11 -7.69
CA PRO A 18 -13.28 1.84 -7.37
C PRO A 18 -13.64 1.37 -5.97
N SER A 19 -13.70 0.07 -5.76
CA SER A 19 -13.77 -0.51 -4.41
C SER A 19 -12.45 -0.34 -3.66
N ALA A 20 -12.49 -0.48 -2.33
CA ALA A 20 -11.32 -0.47 -1.47
C ALA A 20 -10.45 0.81 -1.60
N ILE A 21 -11.05 1.95 -1.91
CA ILE A 21 -10.41 3.26 -1.75
C ILE A 21 -10.31 3.61 -0.26
N TRP A 22 -9.38 4.51 0.08
CA TRP A 22 -9.24 4.98 1.44
C TRP A 22 -9.06 6.50 1.49
N PHE A 23 -9.33 7.07 2.64
CA PHE A 23 -9.14 8.47 2.97
C PHE A 23 -8.28 8.57 4.22
N THR A 24 -7.55 9.66 4.37
CA THR A 24 -6.84 9.95 5.61
C THR A 24 -7.86 10.15 6.72
N GLN A 25 -7.64 9.52 7.86
CA GLN A 25 -8.52 9.62 9.01
C GLN A 25 -7.95 10.58 10.03
N SER A 26 -8.85 11.34 10.70
CA SER A 26 -8.50 12.06 11.90
C SER A 26 -8.41 11.08 13.07
N HIS A 27 -7.30 11.07 13.77
CA HIS A 27 -7.15 10.35 15.02
C HIS A 27 -7.30 11.34 16.17
N GLU A 28 -8.50 11.45 16.68
CA GLU A 28 -8.67 12.05 18.00
C GLU A 28 -8.17 11.05 19.04
N PRO A 29 -7.25 11.45 19.93
CA PRO A 29 -6.85 10.61 21.04
C PRO A 29 -8.11 10.28 21.85
N GLN A 30 -8.53 9.04 21.85
CA GLN A 30 -9.64 8.64 22.71
C GLN A 30 -9.14 8.74 24.14
N GLY A 31 -9.42 9.83 24.80
CA GLY A 31 -9.39 10.25 26.18
C GLY A 31 -8.67 9.47 27.28
N SER A 32 -8.01 8.37 26.99
CA SER A 32 -7.19 7.63 27.92
C SER A 32 -5.71 7.91 27.65
N ASN A 33 -5.01 8.39 28.64
CA ASN A 33 -3.54 8.56 28.61
C ASN A 33 -2.79 7.22 28.55
N PHE A 34 -3.43 6.16 28.08
CA PHE A 34 -2.80 4.84 27.99
C PHE A 34 -1.80 4.81 26.83
N MET A 35 -0.66 4.19 27.05
CA MET A 35 0.29 3.90 25.98
C MET A 35 -0.39 3.04 24.92
N GLY A 36 -0.50 3.56 23.71
CA GLY A 36 -1.12 2.85 22.60
C GLY A 36 -2.30 3.58 21.96
N ASP A 37 -2.88 4.54 22.63
CA ASP A 37 -4.04 5.31 22.16
C ASP A 37 -3.64 6.47 21.21
N LYS A 38 -2.36 6.70 21.09
CA LYS A 38 -1.85 7.74 20.18
C LYS A 38 -1.67 7.15 18.79
N ALA A 39 -2.17 7.83 17.78
CA ALA A 39 -2.01 7.50 16.37
C ALA A 39 -2.84 6.27 15.90
N GLY A 40 -4.06 6.07 16.44
CA GLY A 40 -5.00 5.07 15.95
C GLY A 40 -4.61 3.63 16.27
N GLN A 41 -3.75 3.42 17.24
CA GLN A 41 -3.47 2.08 17.76
C GLN A 41 -4.64 1.62 18.64
N ASN A 42 -4.88 0.32 18.69
CA ASN A 42 -5.98 -0.33 19.40
C ASN A 42 -7.39 -0.02 18.85
N GLU A 43 -7.50 0.71 17.76
CA GLU A 43 -8.76 0.83 17.04
C GLU A 43 -8.93 -0.36 16.09
N PRO A 44 -10.16 -0.86 15.90
CA PRO A 44 -10.44 -1.89 14.91
C PRO A 44 -10.05 -1.40 13.51
N ALA A 45 -9.15 -2.12 12.86
CA ALA A 45 -8.68 -1.81 11.51
C ALA A 45 -9.32 -2.77 10.52
N ALA A 46 -10.46 -2.40 9.95
CA ALA A 46 -11.21 -3.23 9.01
C ALA A 46 -10.36 -3.69 7.81
N VAL A 47 -9.42 -2.85 7.39
CA VAL A 47 -8.51 -3.14 6.26
C VAL A 47 -7.45 -4.20 6.56
N VAL A 48 -7.24 -4.55 7.84
CA VAL A 48 -6.26 -5.56 8.29
C VAL A 48 -6.86 -6.65 9.17
N ASN A 49 -8.16 -6.58 9.46
CA ASN A 49 -8.93 -7.55 10.26
C ASN A 49 -8.39 -7.80 11.69
N LEU A 50 -7.60 -6.88 12.24
CA LEU A 50 -6.99 -7.00 13.56
C LEU A 50 -7.21 -5.71 14.36
N SER A 51 -7.71 -5.85 15.57
CA SER A 51 -8.05 -4.71 16.45
C SER A 51 -6.84 -4.04 17.10
N SER A 52 -5.70 -4.71 17.18
CA SER A 52 -4.50 -4.19 17.84
C SER A 52 -3.51 -3.51 16.87
N LEU A 53 -3.76 -3.59 15.56
CA LEU A 53 -2.93 -2.92 14.56
C LEU A 53 -3.43 -1.50 14.30
N PRO A 54 -2.55 -0.61 13.78
CA PRO A 54 -2.97 0.73 13.40
C PRO A 54 -4.10 0.69 12.38
N ASN A 55 -5.11 1.53 12.57
CA ASN A 55 -6.26 1.63 11.66
C ASN A 55 -5.89 2.25 10.30
N ASP A 56 -4.79 3.01 10.22
CA ASP A 56 -4.24 3.55 8.99
C ASP A 56 -2.84 2.98 8.70
N PRO A 57 -2.71 1.79 8.12
CA PRO A 57 -1.42 1.25 7.71
C PRO A 57 -0.89 1.86 6.41
N PHE A 58 -1.59 2.81 5.80
CA PHE A 58 -1.29 3.31 4.45
C PHE A 58 -0.50 4.61 4.44
N THR A 59 -0.85 5.58 5.28
CA THR A 59 -0.21 6.90 5.28
C THR A 59 1.31 6.83 5.35
N PRO A 60 1.95 6.03 6.23
CA PRO A 60 3.41 5.98 6.31
C PRO A 60 4.07 5.46 5.04
N PHE A 61 3.40 4.62 4.25
CA PHE A 61 4.01 3.88 3.15
C PHE A 61 3.44 4.23 1.77
N LEU A 62 2.17 4.61 1.69
CA LEU A 62 1.49 4.92 0.42
C LEU A 62 1.29 6.42 0.18
N LEU A 63 1.61 7.28 1.16
CA LEU A 63 1.75 8.73 1.02
C LEU A 63 3.15 9.19 1.42
N GLN A 64 3.72 8.62 2.46
CA GLN A 64 5.07 8.91 2.90
C GLN A 64 6.01 7.77 2.50
N ALA A 65 7.30 8.08 2.41
CA ALA A 65 8.33 7.08 2.08
C ALA A 65 9.03 6.57 3.35
N LYS A 66 8.24 6.22 4.39
CA LYS A 66 8.80 5.66 5.61
C LYS A 66 9.41 4.28 5.36
N ASP A 67 10.42 3.95 6.13
CA ASP A 67 11.06 2.64 6.08
C ASP A 67 10.08 1.54 6.46
N ILE A 68 9.96 0.54 5.60
CA ILE A 68 9.15 -0.65 5.84
C ILE A 68 9.94 -1.67 6.65
N ARG A 69 11.26 -1.76 6.40
CA ARG A 69 12.13 -2.70 7.09
C ARG A 69 12.43 -2.20 8.50
N MET A 70 11.98 -2.96 9.49
CA MET A 70 12.13 -2.61 10.91
C MET A 70 13.31 -3.31 11.58
N ASN A 71 13.88 -4.34 10.98
CA ASN A 71 15.04 -5.03 11.52
C ASN A 71 16.33 -4.41 11.01
N GLY A 72 17.27 -4.17 11.93
CA GLY A 72 18.63 -3.79 11.60
C GLY A 72 19.39 -4.91 10.86
N PRO A 73 20.56 -4.60 10.27
CA PRO A 73 21.41 -5.59 9.61
C PRO A 73 22.08 -6.56 10.59
N THR A 74 22.10 -6.22 11.87
CA THR A 74 22.73 -7.01 12.93
C THR A 74 21.70 -7.46 13.96
N PRO A 75 21.93 -8.59 14.67
CA PRO A 75 21.08 -9.00 15.78
C PRO A 75 21.07 -7.96 16.90
N LEU A 76 19.99 -7.93 17.66
CA LEU A 76 19.88 -7.10 18.86
C LEU A 76 21.05 -7.32 19.83
N PRO A 77 21.43 -6.30 20.62
CA PRO A 77 20.70 -5.05 20.88
C PRO A 77 21.19 -3.84 20.07
N SER A 78 22.32 -3.92 19.38
CA SER A 78 22.93 -2.74 18.76
C SER A 78 22.44 -2.49 17.33
N GLY A 79 22.16 -1.22 17.01
CA GLY A 79 21.90 -0.77 15.65
C GLY A 79 20.42 -0.73 15.23
N ASN A 80 19.48 -1.32 15.97
CA ASN A 80 18.06 -1.18 15.69
C ASN A 80 17.45 -0.06 16.52
N ARG A 81 16.97 0.99 15.85
CA ARG A 81 16.32 2.16 16.48
C ARG A 81 14.80 2.19 16.26
N HIS A 82 14.25 1.16 15.66
CA HIS A 82 12.81 1.09 15.38
C HIS A 82 12.04 0.63 16.61
N SER A 83 10.89 1.25 16.84
CA SER A 83 10.00 0.89 17.92
C SER A 83 9.08 -0.25 17.55
N THR A 84 8.50 -0.92 18.55
CA THR A 84 7.43 -1.90 18.36
C THR A 84 6.26 -1.30 17.57
N LYS A 85 5.92 -0.04 17.84
CA LYS A 85 4.87 0.68 17.11
C LYS A 85 5.14 0.78 15.62
N GLN A 86 6.38 1.10 15.21
CA GLN A 86 6.76 1.12 13.80
C GLN A 86 6.64 -0.26 13.16
N THR A 87 6.97 -1.32 13.91
CA THR A 87 6.77 -2.70 13.46
C THR A 87 5.30 -3.03 13.24
N GLU A 88 4.41 -2.53 14.08
CA GLU A 88 2.96 -2.73 13.93
C GLU A 88 2.42 -2.10 12.64
N TRP A 89 2.87 -0.89 12.27
CA TRP A 89 2.53 -0.30 10.97
C TRP A 89 2.97 -1.17 9.80
N THR A 90 4.21 -1.63 9.81
CA THR A 90 4.73 -2.52 8.78
C THR A 90 3.92 -3.81 8.72
N TYR A 91 3.61 -4.39 9.88
CA TYR A 91 2.80 -5.60 9.95
C TYR A 91 1.37 -5.38 9.43
N GLY A 92 0.76 -4.25 9.75
CA GLY A 92 -0.54 -3.85 9.22
C GLY A 92 -0.54 -3.77 7.69
N LEU A 93 0.48 -3.13 7.10
CA LEU A 93 0.64 -3.10 5.65
C LEU A 93 0.80 -4.51 5.06
N MET A 94 1.63 -5.37 5.68
CA MET A 94 1.86 -6.73 5.18
C MET A 94 0.60 -7.59 5.25
N THR A 95 -0.19 -7.46 6.33
CA THR A 95 -1.49 -8.15 6.46
C THR A 95 -2.47 -7.66 5.40
N HIS A 96 -2.55 -6.34 5.18
CA HIS A 96 -3.36 -5.78 4.10
C HIS A 96 -2.94 -6.31 2.73
N MET A 97 -1.64 -6.37 2.45
CA MET A 97 -1.14 -6.92 1.19
C MET A 97 -1.51 -8.40 1.02
N SER A 98 -1.32 -9.21 2.07
CA SER A 98 -1.70 -10.63 2.06
C SER A 98 -3.17 -10.82 1.71
N THR A 99 -4.06 -10.09 2.38
CA THR A 99 -5.51 -10.13 2.12
C THR A 99 -5.85 -9.63 0.72
N SER A 100 -5.25 -8.50 0.32
CA SER A 100 -5.52 -7.87 -0.99
C SER A 100 -5.10 -8.73 -2.17
N LEU A 101 -4.02 -9.49 -2.03
CA LEU A 101 -3.52 -10.38 -3.07
C LEU A 101 -4.08 -11.81 -2.96
N GLY A 102 -4.78 -12.16 -1.88
CA GLY A 102 -5.26 -13.50 -1.64
C GLY A 102 -4.13 -14.52 -1.44
N VAL A 103 -3.02 -14.11 -0.82
CA VAL A 103 -1.83 -14.94 -0.59
C VAL A 103 -1.40 -14.92 0.87
N ASN A 104 -0.64 -15.92 1.29
CA ASN A 104 -0.04 -15.94 2.62
C ASN A 104 1.34 -15.26 2.65
N CYS A 105 1.90 -15.10 3.84
CA CYS A 105 3.19 -14.44 4.05
C CYS A 105 4.35 -15.11 3.29
N THR A 106 4.32 -16.43 3.16
CA THR A 106 5.38 -17.20 2.50
C THR A 106 5.38 -17.09 0.98
N TYR A 107 4.35 -16.46 0.40
CA TYR A 107 4.37 -16.10 -1.02
C TYR A 107 5.48 -15.09 -1.36
N CYS A 108 5.79 -14.18 -0.42
CA CYS A 108 6.81 -13.15 -0.57
C CYS A 108 8.03 -13.35 0.36
N HIS A 109 7.87 -14.07 1.46
CA HIS A 109 8.90 -14.20 2.49
C HIS A 109 9.35 -15.65 2.66
N ASN A 110 10.66 -15.84 2.85
CA ASN A 110 11.20 -17.08 3.36
C ASN A 110 11.11 -17.06 4.91
N SER A 111 10.44 -18.03 5.51
CA SER A 111 10.24 -18.11 6.95
C SER A 111 11.55 -18.21 7.76
N ARG A 112 12.61 -18.74 7.15
CA ARG A 112 13.95 -18.82 7.78
C ARG A 112 14.71 -17.49 7.74
N SER A 113 14.32 -16.57 6.85
CA SER A 113 15.04 -15.31 6.59
C SER A 113 14.06 -14.18 6.30
N PHE A 114 13.05 -14.03 7.16
CA PHE A 114 11.89 -13.20 6.92
C PHE A 114 12.22 -11.73 6.61
N SER A 115 13.20 -11.16 7.31
CA SER A 115 13.60 -9.75 7.15
C SER A 115 14.66 -9.53 6.07
N SER A 116 15.40 -10.56 5.65
CA SER A 116 16.43 -10.46 4.61
C SER A 116 15.80 -10.41 3.21
N TRP A 117 16.50 -9.78 2.28
CA TRP A 117 16.16 -9.88 0.85
C TRP A 117 16.66 -11.20 0.25
N GLU A 118 17.78 -11.67 0.76
CA GLU A 118 18.41 -12.88 0.29
C GLU A 118 17.57 -14.12 0.58
N GLY A 119 17.46 -15.02 -0.37
CA GLY A 119 16.73 -16.27 -0.24
C GLY A 119 15.20 -16.11 -0.22
N ASN A 120 14.65 -14.92 -0.49
CA ASN A 120 13.21 -14.72 -0.61
C ASN A 120 12.72 -14.94 -2.04
N PRO A 121 11.45 -15.33 -2.21
CA PRO A 121 10.82 -15.42 -3.52
C PRO A 121 10.86 -14.09 -4.28
N PRO A 122 10.94 -14.11 -5.63
CA PRO A 122 11.02 -12.91 -6.46
C PRO A 122 9.76 -12.01 -6.32
N GLN A 123 8.65 -12.55 -5.87
CA GLN A 123 7.42 -11.83 -5.59
C GLN A 123 7.60 -10.72 -4.56
N ARG A 124 8.58 -10.86 -3.65
CA ARG A 124 8.92 -9.80 -2.69
C ARG A 124 9.42 -8.53 -3.39
N VAL A 125 10.25 -8.68 -4.41
CA VAL A 125 10.75 -7.55 -5.22
C VAL A 125 9.59 -6.92 -5.99
N THR A 126 8.72 -7.73 -6.59
CA THR A 126 7.53 -7.24 -7.28
C THR A 126 6.61 -6.46 -6.34
N ALA A 127 6.41 -6.95 -5.13
CA ALA A 127 5.61 -6.27 -4.11
C ALA A 127 6.20 -4.91 -3.71
N TRP A 128 7.53 -4.82 -3.58
CA TRP A 128 8.23 -3.56 -3.34
C TRP A 128 7.96 -2.52 -4.44
N HIS A 129 8.03 -2.94 -5.70
CA HIS A 129 7.66 -2.07 -6.82
C HIS A 129 6.17 -1.68 -6.79
N GLY A 130 5.30 -2.59 -6.36
CA GLY A 130 3.87 -2.31 -6.17
C GLY A 130 3.60 -1.22 -5.13
N ILE A 131 4.29 -1.25 -3.99
CA ILE A 131 4.20 -0.21 -2.95
C ILE A 131 4.62 1.15 -3.50
N ARG A 132 5.74 1.20 -4.21
CA ARG A 132 6.22 2.45 -4.81
C ARG A 132 5.26 2.98 -5.86
N MET A 133 4.73 2.12 -6.71
CA MET A 133 3.74 2.47 -7.72
C MET A 133 2.46 3.03 -7.07
N ALA A 134 1.94 2.38 -6.03
CA ALA A 134 0.76 2.87 -5.32
C ALA A 134 0.99 4.26 -4.70
N ARG A 135 2.16 4.47 -4.10
CA ARG A 135 2.57 5.79 -3.57
C ARG A 135 2.63 6.85 -4.68
N GLU A 136 3.27 6.54 -5.78
CA GLU A 136 3.39 7.44 -6.91
C GLU A 136 2.02 7.83 -7.48
N LEU A 137 1.13 6.86 -7.65
CA LEU A 137 -0.23 7.10 -8.13
C LEU A 137 -1.00 8.01 -7.16
N ASN A 138 -0.90 7.76 -5.86
CA ASN A 138 -1.55 8.61 -4.86
C ASN A 138 -1.02 10.04 -4.91
N LEU A 139 0.31 10.22 -4.87
CA LEU A 139 0.93 11.54 -4.75
C LEU A 139 0.89 12.37 -6.03
N ASN A 140 1.17 11.73 -7.17
CA ASN A 140 1.39 12.47 -8.41
C ASN A 140 0.14 12.56 -9.30
N TYR A 141 -0.85 11.71 -9.05
CA TYR A 141 -2.05 11.65 -9.90
C TYR A 141 -3.35 11.88 -9.13
N LEU A 142 -3.50 11.37 -7.92
CA LEU A 142 -4.75 11.51 -7.16
C LEU A 142 -4.77 12.76 -6.28
N GLU A 143 -3.74 13.01 -5.48
CA GLU A 143 -3.66 14.21 -4.63
C GLU A 143 -3.81 15.53 -5.43
N PRO A 144 -3.22 15.71 -6.62
CA PRO A 144 -3.42 16.92 -7.39
C PRO A 144 -4.86 17.18 -7.84
N LEU A 145 -5.72 16.16 -7.82
CA LEU A 145 -7.14 16.28 -8.17
C LEU A 145 -8.00 16.83 -7.03
N GLN A 146 -7.43 17.08 -5.86
CA GLN A 146 -8.16 17.55 -4.67
C GLN A 146 -9.01 18.79 -4.96
N ALA A 147 -8.50 19.74 -5.74
CA ALA A 147 -9.25 20.94 -6.09
C ALA A 147 -10.42 20.69 -7.05
N THR A 148 -10.36 19.60 -7.81
CA THR A 148 -11.33 19.26 -8.86
C THR A 148 -12.56 18.52 -8.30
N PHE A 149 -12.36 17.69 -7.25
CA PHE A 149 -13.47 16.92 -6.70
C PHE A 149 -14.41 17.77 -5.83
N PRO A 150 -15.73 17.57 -5.96
CA PRO A 150 -16.71 18.20 -5.07
C PRO A 150 -16.59 17.65 -3.64
N SER A 151 -17.07 18.40 -2.66
CA SER A 151 -16.93 18.07 -1.23
C SER A 151 -17.52 16.70 -0.87
N ASN A 152 -18.61 16.29 -1.49
CA ASN A 152 -19.24 14.97 -1.26
C ASN A 152 -18.45 13.78 -1.79
N ARG A 153 -17.33 14.03 -2.46
CA ARG A 153 -16.41 13.00 -2.96
C ARG A 153 -15.06 13.01 -2.23
N LYS A 154 -14.94 13.82 -1.19
CA LYS A 154 -13.74 13.95 -0.36
C LYS A 154 -13.95 13.26 0.98
N GLY A 155 -12.84 12.88 1.63
CA GLY A 155 -12.83 12.39 2.98
C GLY A 155 -13.14 13.46 4.02
N GLU A 156 -13.24 13.07 5.28
CA GLU A 156 -13.55 13.96 6.40
C GLU A 156 -12.55 15.10 6.55
N LEU A 157 -11.29 14.87 6.22
CA LEU A 157 -10.23 15.89 6.22
C LEU A 157 -10.16 16.69 4.91
N GLY A 158 -11.11 16.52 4.01
CA GLY A 158 -11.15 17.21 2.71
C GLY A 158 -10.17 16.63 1.67
N ASP A 159 -9.58 15.50 1.94
CA ASP A 159 -8.65 14.80 1.06
C ASP A 159 -9.37 13.99 -0.04
N VAL A 160 -8.66 13.70 -1.11
CA VAL A 160 -9.18 12.85 -2.19
C VAL A 160 -9.10 11.38 -1.82
N ALA A 161 -9.95 10.57 -2.46
CA ALA A 161 -9.86 9.14 -2.42
C ALA A 161 -8.48 8.65 -2.92
N LYS A 162 -7.88 7.75 -2.18
CA LYS A 162 -6.58 7.16 -2.45
C LYS A 162 -6.71 5.68 -2.75
N LEU A 163 -5.79 5.14 -3.52
CA LEU A 163 -5.73 3.71 -3.80
C LEU A 163 -4.79 2.99 -2.82
N ASN A 164 -5.09 1.73 -2.60
CA ASN A 164 -4.23 0.77 -1.90
C ASN A 164 -4.11 -0.54 -2.72
N CYS A 165 -3.53 -1.58 -2.14
CA CYS A 165 -3.33 -2.85 -2.86
C CYS A 165 -4.67 -3.49 -3.29
N ALA A 166 -5.68 -3.45 -2.42
CA ALA A 166 -7.00 -4.04 -2.69
C ALA A 166 -7.75 -3.32 -3.82
N THR A 167 -7.48 -2.03 -4.06
CA THR A 167 -8.14 -1.27 -5.14
C THR A 167 -7.94 -1.93 -6.51
N CYS A 168 -6.74 -2.49 -6.75
CA CYS A 168 -6.39 -3.14 -8.00
C CYS A 168 -6.48 -4.68 -7.91
N HIS A 169 -6.00 -5.26 -6.80
CA HIS A 169 -5.85 -6.71 -6.66
C HIS A 169 -7.15 -7.44 -6.34
N GLN A 170 -7.98 -6.90 -5.43
CA GLN A 170 -9.29 -7.45 -5.10
C GLN A 170 -9.29 -8.96 -4.79
N GLY A 171 -8.32 -9.42 -3.98
CA GLY A 171 -8.17 -10.80 -3.59
C GLY A 171 -7.41 -11.70 -4.58
N ALA A 172 -6.84 -11.14 -5.64
CA ALA A 172 -6.07 -11.88 -6.63
C ALA A 172 -4.61 -11.42 -6.68
N TYR A 173 -3.66 -12.38 -6.66
CA TYR A 173 -2.23 -12.07 -6.69
C TYR A 173 -1.78 -11.28 -7.94
N LYS A 174 -2.50 -11.42 -9.04
CA LYS A 174 -2.43 -10.56 -10.23
C LYS A 174 -3.78 -9.90 -10.44
N PRO A 175 -3.86 -8.58 -10.59
CA PRO A 175 -5.11 -7.92 -10.94
C PRO A 175 -5.75 -8.57 -12.16
N LEU A 176 -7.08 -8.72 -12.16
CA LEU A 176 -7.83 -9.40 -13.24
C LEU A 176 -7.34 -10.82 -13.53
N ASN A 177 -6.79 -11.51 -12.51
CA ASN A 177 -6.17 -12.84 -12.67
C ASN A 177 -5.08 -12.89 -13.77
N GLY A 178 -4.45 -11.74 -14.05
CA GLY A 178 -3.40 -11.62 -15.04
C GLY A 178 -3.88 -11.50 -16.47
N ALA A 179 -5.15 -11.18 -16.72
CA ALA A 179 -5.66 -10.94 -18.07
C ALA A 179 -4.77 -9.92 -18.82
N PRO A 180 -4.40 -10.20 -20.08
CA PRO A 180 -3.48 -9.35 -20.84
C PRO A 180 -4.20 -8.13 -21.42
N MET A 181 -4.61 -7.20 -20.56
CA MET A 181 -5.46 -6.06 -20.92
C MET A 181 -4.84 -5.20 -22.03
N ILE A 182 -3.55 -4.89 -21.94
CA ILE A 182 -2.88 -4.06 -22.96
C ILE A 182 -2.81 -4.78 -24.30
N LYS A 183 -2.58 -6.09 -24.30
CA LYS A 183 -2.53 -6.88 -25.56
C LYS A 183 -3.90 -6.90 -26.24
N ASN A 184 -4.96 -7.01 -25.45
CA ASN A 184 -6.33 -7.09 -25.96
C ASN A 184 -6.92 -5.70 -26.29
N HIS A 185 -6.35 -4.66 -25.70
CA HIS A 185 -6.80 -3.26 -25.81
C HIS A 185 -5.60 -2.33 -26.05
N PRO A 186 -4.91 -2.44 -27.19
CA PRO A 186 -3.72 -1.64 -27.48
C PRO A 186 -3.99 -0.13 -27.51
N GLU A 187 -5.22 0.28 -27.76
CA GLU A 187 -5.67 1.67 -27.69
C GLU A 187 -5.54 2.30 -26.30
N LEU A 188 -5.44 1.47 -25.26
CA LEU A 188 -5.23 1.93 -23.87
C LEU A 188 -3.77 2.17 -23.52
N VAL A 189 -2.85 1.86 -24.43
CA VAL A 189 -1.43 2.16 -24.24
C VAL A 189 -1.22 3.66 -24.48
N GLY A 190 -1.12 4.42 -23.38
CA GLY A 190 -0.75 5.83 -23.46
C GLY A 190 0.64 6.02 -24.10
N LYS A 191 0.90 7.16 -24.70
CA LYS A 191 2.25 7.52 -25.14
C LYS A 191 3.19 7.42 -23.92
N PRO A 192 4.37 6.78 -24.05
CA PRO A 192 5.34 6.75 -22.96
C PRO A 192 5.62 8.18 -22.50
N ALA A 193 5.44 8.45 -21.22
CA ALA A 193 5.96 9.68 -20.65
C ALA A 193 7.48 9.71 -20.89
N PRO A 194 8.07 10.87 -21.21
CA PRO A 194 9.52 10.97 -21.32
C PRO A 194 10.13 10.47 -20.02
N ALA A 195 11.10 9.57 -20.15
CA ALA A 195 11.74 8.91 -19.02
C ALA A 195 12.29 9.95 -18.05
N GLN A 196 11.63 10.16 -16.93
CA GLN A 196 12.25 10.85 -15.81
C GLN A 196 13.31 9.91 -15.24
N VAL A 197 14.57 10.29 -15.44
CA VAL A 197 15.73 9.59 -14.86
C VAL A 197 15.60 9.71 -13.34
N ALA A 198 15.00 8.70 -12.73
CA ALA A 198 15.00 8.58 -11.29
C ALA A 198 16.43 8.25 -10.85
N SER A 199 17.10 9.23 -10.26
CA SER A 199 18.34 9.00 -9.51
C SER A 199 18.01 8.15 -8.29
N ALA A 200 18.04 6.83 -8.47
CA ALA A 200 18.02 5.89 -7.36
C ALA A 200 19.48 5.64 -6.95
N LYS A 201 19.88 6.18 -5.82
CA LYS A 201 21.01 5.64 -5.08
C LYS A 201 20.49 4.58 -4.12
N PRO A 202 21.20 3.44 -4.02
CA PRO A 202 20.83 2.33 -3.14
C PRO A 202 20.95 2.70 -1.65
#